data_fdf86b859ccafbdc5a328b15e5c24c3c
#
_entry.id   fdf86b859ccafbdc5a328b15e5c24c3c
#
_cell.length_a   1.000
_cell.length_b   1.000
_cell.length_c   1.000
_cell.angle_alpha   90.00
_cell.angle_beta   90.00
_cell.angle_gamma   90.00
#
_symmetry.space_group_name_H-M   'P 1'
#
loop_
_entity.id
_entity.type
_entity.pdbx_description
1 polymer ?
#
loop_
_entity_poly.entity_id
_entity_poly.type
_entity_poly.pdbx_seq_one_letter_code
_entity_poly.pdbx_strand_id
1 'polypeptide(L)'
;IREIHMDQIIKDIQNVERELQSENTIVVGDFNINPYDASLINARYFHGIPIYEEAKRKSRIIAGKEFYMFYNSMWNLLGDAQEPYGTYYYAGNDPINTYWNIYDQVIIRPALRARFVENSLRIIKETKTRFLLDSNGHPDKKISDHLPIVFEIKED
;
A
#
# COMPACT_ATOMS: atom_id res chain seq x y z
N ILE A 1 18.83 -1.07 -6.86
CA ILE A 1 18.21 -2.35 -7.23
C ILE A 1 16.68 -2.24 -7.10
N ARG A 2 16.11 -1.76 -5.96
CA ARG A 2 14.65 -1.63 -5.76
C ARG A 2 13.96 -0.75 -6.82
N GLU A 3 14.54 0.39 -7.15
CA GLU A 3 13.96 1.35 -8.12
C GLU A 3 13.88 0.78 -9.55
N ILE A 4 14.84 -0.03 -9.95
CA ILE A 4 14.85 -0.69 -11.28
C ILE A 4 13.69 -1.68 -11.38
N HIS A 5 13.44 -2.45 -10.33
CA HIS A 5 12.31 -3.40 -10.30
C HIS A 5 10.95 -2.68 -10.32
N MET A 6 10.82 -1.56 -9.62
CA MET A 6 9.58 -0.79 -9.62
C MET A 6 9.26 -0.16 -10.97
N ASP A 7 10.26 0.36 -11.68
CA ASP A 7 10.08 0.87 -13.04
C ASP A 7 9.57 -0.23 -13.99
N GLN A 8 10.11 -1.46 -13.86
CA GLN A 8 9.64 -2.58 -14.68
C GLN A 8 8.22 -3.00 -14.31
N ILE A 9 7.90 -3.14 -13.03
CA ILE A 9 6.56 -3.50 -12.56
C ILE A 9 5.51 -2.50 -13.08
N ILE A 10 5.79 -1.21 -12.99
CA ILE A 10 4.86 -0.17 -13.49
C ILE A 10 4.66 -0.27 -15.00
N LYS A 11 5.71 -0.53 -15.76
CA LYS A 11 5.60 -0.73 -17.21
C LYS A 11 4.77 -1.96 -17.55
N ASP A 12 4.95 -3.05 -16.82
CA ASP A 12 4.19 -4.28 -17.03
C ASP A 12 2.70 -4.07 -16.69
N ILE A 13 2.39 -3.40 -15.58
CA ILE A 13 1.02 -3.00 -15.22
C ILE A 13 0.40 -2.15 -16.35
N GLN A 14 1.09 -1.10 -16.80
CA GLN A 14 0.58 -0.23 -17.85
C GLN A 14 0.40 -0.96 -19.20
N ASN A 15 1.22 -1.96 -19.50
CA ASN A 15 1.06 -2.79 -20.68
C ASN A 15 -0.23 -3.61 -20.58
N VAL A 16 -0.45 -4.30 -19.45
CA VAL A 16 -1.66 -5.09 -19.21
C VAL A 16 -2.91 -4.21 -19.20
N GLU A 17 -2.87 -3.03 -18.58
CA GLU A 17 -3.97 -2.06 -18.59
C GLU A 17 -4.35 -1.65 -20.02
N ARG A 18 -3.35 -1.44 -20.88
CA ARG A 18 -3.59 -1.12 -22.31
C ARG A 18 -4.14 -2.29 -23.10
N GLU A 19 -3.62 -3.49 -22.89
CA GLU A 19 -4.11 -4.71 -23.55
C GLU A 19 -5.55 -5.02 -23.17
N LEU A 20 -5.91 -4.85 -21.90
CA LEU A 20 -7.25 -5.09 -21.38
C LEU A 20 -8.19 -3.90 -21.56
N GLN A 21 -7.70 -2.74 -21.99
CA GLN A 21 -8.45 -1.48 -22.06
C GLN A 21 -9.17 -1.15 -20.73
N SER A 22 -8.51 -1.39 -19.60
CA SER A 22 -9.08 -1.27 -18.26
C SER A 22 -8.11 -0.56 -17.31
N GLU A 23 -8.65 0.38 -16.53
CA GLU A 23 -7.95 1.02 -15.41
C GLU A 23 -8.35 0.40 -14.04
N ASN A 24 -8.99 -0.77 -14.04
CA ASN A 24 -9.43 -1.45 -12.83
C ASN A 24 -8.29 -2.26 -12.19
N THR A 25 -7.24 -1.57 -11.77
CA THR A 25 -6.01 -2.19 -11.25
C THR A 25 -5.92 -2.06 -9.74
N ILE A 26 -5.64 -3.20 -9.09
CA ILE A 26 -5.28 -3.30 -7.68
C ILE A 26 -3.87 -3.89 -7.63
N VAL A 27 -2.98 -3.26 -6.87
CA VAL A 27 -1.67 -3.82 -6.55
C VAL A 27 -1.64 -4.07 -5.05
N VAL A 28 -1.40 -5.30 -4.66
CA VAL A 28 -1.41 -5.72 -3.24
C VAL A 28 -0.27 -6.69 -2.98
N GLY A 29 0.39 -6.53 -1.82
CA GLY A 29 1.46 -7.42 -1.38
C GLY A 29 2.42 -6.76 -0.40
N ASP A 30 3.48 -7.48 -0.08
CA ASP A 30 4.62 -6.97 0.68
C ASP A 30 5.56 -6.18 -0.25
N PHE A 31 5.56 -4.86 -0.08
CA PHE A 31 6.41 -3.94 -0.83
C PHE A 31 7.80 -3.78 -0.18
N ASN A 32 7.98 -4.20 1.06
CA ASN A 32 9.19 -3.97 1.88
C ASN A 32 9.59 -2.48 1.97
N ILE A 33 8.65 -1.57 1.77
CA ILE A 33 8.79 -0.11 1.92
C ILE A 33 7.52 0.48 2.51
N ASN A 34 7.66 1.60 3.19
CA ASN A 34 6.53 2.31 3.76
C ASN A 34 5.78 3.15 2.71
N PRO A 35 4.51 3.50 2.96
CA PRO A 35 3.72 4.33 2.04
C PRO A 35 4.36 5.68 1.68
N TYR A 36 5.19 6.23 2.57
CA TYR A 36 5.87 7.51 2.41
C TYR A 36 7.26 7.40 1.75
N ASP A 37 7.75 6.20 1.47
CA ASP A 37 9.04 6.02 0.81
C ASP A 37 9.06 6.62 -0.59
N ALA A 38 10.19 7.23 -0.95
CA ALA A 38 10.35 7.89 -2.24
C ALA A 38 10.01 6.99 -3.42
N SER A 39 10.35 5.70 -3.34
CA SER A 39 10.05 4.72 -4.39
C SER A 39 8.55 4.49 -4.61
N LEU A 40 7.72 4.72 -3.60
CA LEU A 40 6.27 4.54 -3.73
C LEU A 40 5.56 5.82 -4.18
N ILE A 41 6.02 6.98 -3.71
CA ILE A 41 5.39 8.27 -4.05
C ILE A 41 5.92 8.88 -5.36
N ASN A 42 7.08 8.44 -5.85
CA ASN A 42 7.70 8.99 -7.06
C ASN A 42 6.83 8.72 -8.30
N ALA A 43 6.60 9.78 -9.07
CA ALA A 43 5.79 9.71 -10.28
C ALA A 43 6.31 8.74 -11.35
N ARG A 44 7.60 8.43 -11.37
CA ARG A 44 8.20 7.45 -12.29
C ARG A 44 7.85 6.00 -11.95
N TYR A 45 7.38 5.76 -10.71
CA TYR A 45 7.05 4.43 -10.22
C TYR A 45 5.54 4.33 -9.94
N PHE A 46 5.15 3.97 -8.71
CA PHE A 46 3.74 3.81 -8.37
C PHE A 46 2.96 5.13 -8.29
N HIS A 47 3.65 6.25 -8.09
CA HIS A 47 2.99 7.56 -7.96
C HIS A 47 1.81 7.48 -6.96
N GLY A 48 2.09 6.87 -5.80
CA GLY A 48 1.10 6.62 -4.76
C GLY A 48 0.70 7.91 -4.05
N ILE A 49 -0.54 8.36 -4.29
CA ILE A 49 -1.10 9.60 -3.75
C ILE A 49 -1.99 9.27 -2.55
N PRO A 50 -1.74 9.87 -1.37
CA PRO A 50 -2.51 9.58 -0.15
C PRO A 50 -3.89 10.24 -0.14
N ILE A 51 -4.09 11.33 -0.87
CA ILE A 51 -5.33 12.09 -0.90
C ILE A 51 -6.12 11.73 -2.15
N TYR A 52 -7.32 11.17 -1.95
CA TYR A 52 -8.14 10.73 -3.08
C TYR A 52 -8.55 11.89 -4.00
N GLU A 53 -8.89 13.06 -3.46
CA GLU A 53 -9.25 14.24 -4.24
C GLU A 53 -8.16 14.66 -5.23
N GLU A 54 -6.88 14.40 -4.90
CA GLU A 54 -5.77 14.60 -5.81
C GLU A 54 -5.60 13.42 -6.79
N ALA A 55 -5.69 12.19 -6.27
CA ALA A 55 -5.54 10.98 -7.08
C ALA A 55 -6.62 10.84 -8.17
N LYS A 56 -7.85 11.34 -7.93
CA LYS A 56 -8.95 11.28 -8.92
C LYS A 56 -8.67 12.02 -10.22
N ARG A 57 -7.65 12.87 -10.25
CA ARG A 57 -7.14 13.49 -11.50
C ARG A 57 -6.51 12.46 -12.43
N LYS A 58 -6.26 11.24 -11.94
CA LYS A 58 -5.69 10.07 -12.63
C LYS A 58 -4.23 10.22 -13.02
N SER A 59 -3.79 11.37 -13.45
CA SER A 59 -2.41 11.64 -13.88
C SER A 59 -1.99 13.07 -13.61
N ARG A 60 -0.71 13.34 -13.75
CA ARG A 60 -0.17 14.71 -13.86
C ARG A 60 0.97 14.77 -14.88
N ILE A 61 1.19 15.96 -15.44
CA ILE A 61 2.27 16.23 -16.38
C ILE A 61 3.48 16.79 -15.62
N ILE A 62 4.63 16.16 -15.78
CA ILE A 62 5.91 16.60 -15.24
C ILE A 62 6.91 16.67 -16.38
N ALA A 63 7.50 17.84 -16.61
CA ALA A 63 8.45 18.08 -17.71
C ALA A 63 7.94 17.55 -19.07
N GLY A 64 6.67 17.80 -19.37
CA GLY A 64 6.03 17.41 -20.63
C GLY A 64 5.67 15.92 -20.76
N LYS A 65 5.88 15.11 -19.73
CA LYS A 65 5.54 13.69 -19.72
C LYS A 65 4.40 13.43 -18.72
N GLU A 66 3.42 12.61 -19.14
CA GLU A 66 2.30 12.20 -18.30
C GLU A 66 2.69 11.02 -17.39
N PHE A 67 2.26 11.10 -16.12
CA PHE A 67 2.49 10.08 -15.10
C PHE A 67 1.18 9.74 -14.40
N TYR A 68 0.73 8.49 -14.54
CA TYR A 68 -0.50 7.99 -13.94
C TYR A 68 -0.34 7.71 -12.45
N MET A 69 -1.40 8.00 -11.68
CA MET A 69 -1.43 7.89 -10.23
C MET A 69 -2.06 6.57 -9.77
N PHE A 70 -1.60 6.10 -8.63
CA PHE A 70 -2.36 5.20 -7.76
C PHE A 70 -2.87 5.99 -6.54
N TYR A 71 -4.04 5.61 -6.04
CA TYR A 71 -4.49 6.03 -4.71
C TYR A 71 -3.95 5.04 -3.68
N ASN A 72 -3.28 5.55 -2.66
CA ASN A 72 -2.73 4.75 -1.56
C ASN A 72 -3.44 5.08 -0.25
N SER A 73 -4.47 4.30 0.10
CA SER A 73 -5.23 4.47 1.34
C SER A 73 -4.49 3.99 2.59
N MET A 74 -3.35 3.30 2.46
CA MET A 74 -2.54 2.83 3.59
C MET A 74 -2.04 3.97 4.48
N TRP A 75 -1.95 5.18 3.96
CA TRP A 75 -1.63 6.36 4.75
C TRP A 75 -2.60 6.60 5.92
N ASN A 76 -3.85 6.15 5.80
CA ASN A 76 -4.85 6.27 6.87
C ASN A 76 -4.58 5.32 8.06
N LEU A 77 -3.64 4.40 7.91
CA LEU A 77 -3.24 3.44 8.94
C LEU A 77 -1.94 3.84 9.66
N LEU A 78 -1.36 5.01 9.32
CA LEU A 78 -0.12 5.50 9.92
C LEU A 78 -0.38 6.22 11.25
N GLY A 79 0.59 6.11 12.15
CA GLY A 79 0.58 6.78 13.44
C GLY A 79 -0.36 6.14 14.45
N ASP A 80 -0.87 6.95 15.39
CA ASP A 80 -1.62 6.49 16.56
C ASP A 80 -3.13 6.33 16.33
N ALA A 81 -3.59 6.41 15.06
CA ALA A 81 -5.02 6.42 14.76
C ALA A 81 -5.71 5.09 15.12
N GLN A 82 -4.98 3.99 15.06
CA GLN A 82 -5.51 2.65 15.39
C GLN A 82 -4.39 1.66 15.70
N GLU A 83 -4.72 0.60 16.43
CA GLU A 83 -3.85 -0.55 16.64
C GLU A 83 -4.28 -1.73 15.74
N PRO A 84 -3.29 -2.51 15.23
CA PRO A 84 -1.83 -2.34 15.34
C PRO A 84 -1.33 -1.19 14.48
N TYR A 85 -0.17 -0.60 14.85
CA TYR A 85 0.39 0.60 14.22
C TYR A 85 1.09 0.34 12.87
N GLY A 86 1.09 -0.90 12.42
CA GLY A 86 1.70 -1.32 11.15
C GLY A 86 1.56 -2.81 10.91
N THR A 87 2.08 -3.26 9.78
CA THR A 87 2.08 -4.69 9.41
C THR A 87 3.36 -5.42 9.84
N TYR A 88 4.43 -4.69 10.11
CA TYR A 88 5.73 -5.23 10.48
C TYR A 88 6.38 -4.41 11.59
N TYR A 89 6.99 -5.08 12.58
CA TYR A 89 7.72 -4.43 13.68
C TYR A 89 9.21 -4.75 13.62
N TYR A 90 10.05 -3.72 13.68
CA TYR A 90 11.50 -3.84 13.69
C TYR A 90 12.12 -2.96 14.77
N ALA A 91 12.85 -3.58 15.70
CA ALA A 91 13.51 -2.90 16.82
C ALA A 91 15.03 -2.70 16.60
N GLY A 92 15.51 -2.78 15.35
CA GLY A 92 16.92 -2.64 15.05
C GLY A 92 17.44 -1.21 15.13
N ASN A 93 18.77 -1.05 15.04
CA ASN A 93 19.49 0.20 15.22
C ASN A 93 19.66 1.01 13.92
N ASP A 94 18.76 0.86 12.93
CA ASP A 94 18.79 1.67 11.73
C ASP A 94 18.40 3.12 12.09
N PRO A 95 19.17 4.15 11.71
CA PRO A 95 18.90 5.54 12.05
C PRO A 95 17.60 6.08 11.46
N ILE A 96 17.03 5.43 10.47
CA ILE A 96 15.73 5.79 9.86
C ILE A 96 14.58 4.86 10.30
N ASN A 97 14.82 4.01 11.31
CA ASN A 97 13.83 3.07 11.82
C ASN A 97 12.73 3.79 12.60
N THR A 98 11.48 3.55 12.20
CA THR A 98 10.28 4.04 12.87
C THR A 98 9.59 2.98 13.74
N TYR A 99 10.26 1.85 13.99
CA TYR A 99 9.80 0.65 14.69
C TYR A 99 8.66 -0.07 13.98
N TRP A 100 7.49 0.55 13.87
CA TRP A 100 6.37 0.05 13.08
C TRP A 100 6.46 0.50 11.62
N ASN A 101 6.21 -0.44 10.73
CA ASN A 101 6.27 -0.24 9.30
C ASN A 101 4.99 -0.81 8.64
N ILE A 102 4.53 -0.18 7.58
CA ILE A 102 3.44 -0.67 6.75
C ILE A 102 4.05 -1.17 5.44
N TYR A 103 4.58 -2.39 5.45
CA TYR A 103 5.20 -3.01 4.29
C TYR A 103 4.20 -3.73 3.39
N ASP A 104 3.16 -4.30 4.00
CA ASP A 104 2.04 -4.91 3.27
C ASP A 104 1.06 -3.80 2.90
N GLN A 105 0.84 -3.61 1.61
CA GLN A 105 0.06 -2.50 1.12
C GLN A 105 -0.95 -2.93 0.05
N VAL A 106 -2.01 -2.15 -0.07
CA VAL A 106 -2.92 -2.16 -1.20
C VAL A 106 -3.01 -0.76 -1.77
N ILE A 107 -2.73 -0.64 -3.06
CA ILE A 107 -2.90 0.59 -3.83
C ILE A 107 -3.80 0.30 -5.02
N ILE A 108 -4.63 1.26 -5.38
CA ILE A 108 -5.63 1.08 -6.44
C ILE A 108 -5.55 2.20 -7.47
N ARG A 109 -5.91 1.91 -8.73
CA ARG A 109 -6.21 2.98 -9.67
C ARG A 109 -7.41 3.78 -9.17
N PRO A 110 -7.40 5.11 -9.31
CA PRO A 110 -8.47 5.98 -8.81
C PRO A 110 -9.86 5.61 -9.32
N ALA A 111 -9.96 4.98 -10.50
CA ALA A 111 -11.21 4.48 -11.06
C ALA A 111 -11.94 3.47 -10.15
N LEU A 112 -11.18 2.69 -9.36
CA LEU A 112 -11.74 1.71 -8.43
C LEU A 112 -12.22 2.30 -7.10
N ARG A 113 -11.99 3.57 -6.82
CA ARG A 113 -12.32 4.16 -5.50
C ARG A 113 -13.79 4.03 -5.13
N ALA A 114 -14.69 4.18 -6.10
CA ALA A 114 -16.14 4.04 -5.85
C ALA A 114 -16.56 2.63 -5.43
N ARG A 115 -15.77 1.62 -5.83
CA ARG A 115 -15.97 0.21 -5.48
C ARG A 115 -15.23 -0.20 -4.22
N PHE A 116 -14.20 0.55 -3.83
CA PHE A 116 -13.44 0.30 -2.61
C PHE A 116 -14.30 0.65 -1.40
N VAL A 117 -14.61 -0.33 -0.56
CA VAL A 117 -15.47 -0.13 0.62
C VAL A 117 -14.71 0.70 1.64
N GLU A 118 -15.21 1.89 1.89
CA GLU A 118 -14.62 2.79 2.88
C GLU A 118 -14.61 2.13 4.26
N ASN A 119 -13.52 2.32 5.01
CA ASN A 119 -13.29 1.71 6.33
C ASN A 119 -13.18 0.18 6.36
N SER A 120 -13.18 -0.51 5.21
CA SER A 120 -12.91 -1.95 5.17
C SER A 120 -11.42 -2.27 5.32
N LEU A 121 -10.54 -1.34 4.92
CA LEU A 121 -9.09 -1.51 5.00
C LEU A 121 -8.63 -1.49 6.46
N ARG A 122 -8.05 -2.59 6.89
CA ARG A 122 -7.52 -2.72 8.25
C ARG A 122 -6.39 -3.75 8.31
N ILE A 123 -5.55 -3.62 9.30
CA ILE A 123 -4.55 -4.62 9.67
C ILE A 123 -5.18 -5.59 10.67
N ILE A 124 -5.00 -6.88 10.45
CA ILE A 124 -5.61 -7.93 11.28
C ILE A 124 -4.67 -8.29 12.42
N LYS A 125 -5.09 -8.08 13.67
CA LYS A 125 -4.35 -8.45 14.87
C LYS A 125 -4.83 -9.75 15.53
N GLU A 126 -6.02 -10.21 15.12
CA GLU A 126 -6.61 -11.43 15.67
C GLU A 126 -7.56 -12.08 14.65
N THR A 127 -7.77 -13.36 14.82
CA THR A 127 -8.79 -14.16 14.13
C THR A 127 -9.80 -14.66 15.16
N LYS A 128 -10.83 -15.36 14.74
CA LYS A 128 -11.81 -15.99 15.66
C LYS A 128 -11.18 -16.95 16.68
N THR A 129 -10.00 -17.49 16.40
CA THR A 129 -9.38 -18.54 17.19
C THR A 129 -7.99 -18.20 17.74
N ARG A 130 -7.40 -17.08 17.32
CA ARG A 130 -6.00 -16.78 17.63
C ARG A 130 -5.70 -15.30 17.56
N PHE A 131 -4.90 -14.82 18.53
CA PHE A 131 -4.18 -13.55 18.42
C PHE A 131 -2.95 -13.73 17.52
N LEU A 132 -2.65 -12.70 16.71
CA LEU A 132 -1.48 -12.65 15.84
C LEU A 132 -0.35 -11.79 16.42
N LEU A 133 -0.58 -11.21 17.59
CA LEU A 133 0.38 -10.42 18.33
C LEU A 133 0.94 -11.24 19.50
N ASP A 134 2.20 -11.00 19.83
CA ASP A 134 2.87 -11.53 21.02
C ASP A 134 2.48 -10.75 22.30
N SER A 135 3.07 -11.11 23.44
CA SER A 135 2.81 -10.46 24.73
C SER A 135 3.26 -8.99 24.80
N ASN A 136 4.09 -8.53 23.86
CA ASN A 136 4.55 -7.14 23.74
C ASN A 136 3.70 -6.32 22.77
N GLY A 137 2.69 -6.93 22.15
CA GLY A 137 1.86 -6.29 21.14
C GLY A 137 2.50 -6.23 19.74
N HIS A 138 3.57 -6.98 19.49
CA HIS A 138 4.23 -7.07 18.19
C HIS A 138 3.77 -8.32 17.42
N PRO A 139 3.95 -8.40 16.09
CA PRO A 139 3.66 -9.61 15.34
C PRO A 139 4.32 -10.84 15.95
N ASP A 140 3.54 -11.87 16.24
CA ASP A 140 4.07 -13.12 16.82
C ASP A 140 4.86 -13.88 15.75
N LYS A 141 6.19 -13.80 15.83
CA LYS A 141 7.12 -14.45 14.90
C LYS A 141 7.01 -15.98 14.85
N LYS A 142 6.30 -16.60 15.79
CA LYS A 142 5.95 -18.04 15.72
C LYS A 142 4.86 -18.32 14.70
N ILE A 143 4.12 -17.30 14.29
CA ILE A 143 3.06 -17.35 13.29
C ILE A 143 3.55 -16.69 12.00
N SER A 144 3.90 -15.42 12.07
CA SER A 144 4.45 -14.60 11.00
C SER A 144 5.05 -13.34 11.60
N ASP A 145 6.09 -12.80 10.99
CA ASP A 145 6.64 -11.49 11.35
C ASP A 145 5.87 -10.33 10.69
N HIS A 146 4.91 -10.64 9.81
CA HIS A 146 3.97 -9.70 9.22
C HIS A 146 2.53 -9.95 9.69
N LEU A 147 1.74 -8.88 9.79
CA LEU A 147 0.30 -8.93 10.03
C LEU A 147 -0.45 -8.80 8.68
N PRO A 148 -1.53 -9.61 8.49
CA PRO A 148 -2.34 -9.52 7.28
C PRO A 148 -3.08 -8.19 7.19
N ILE A 149 -3.28 -7.71 5.96
CA ILE A 149 -4.24 -6.66 5.64
C ILE A 149 -5.50 -7.26 5.02
N VAL A 150 -6.64 -6.60 5.23
CA VAL A 150 -7.90 -6.94 4.58
C VAL A 150 -8.57 -5.68 4.08
N PHE A 151 -9.22 -5.78 2.95
CA PHE A 151 -10.04 -4.73 2.35
C PHE A 151 -11.16 -5.37 1.51
N GLU A 152 -12.17 -4.60 1.17
CA GLU A 152 -13.33 -5.06 0.41
C GLU A 152 -13.52 -4.21 -0.85
N ILE A 153 -13.81 -4.87 -1.96
CA ILE A 153 -14.20 -4.27 -3.24
C ILE A 153 -15.61 -4.74 -3.56
N LYS A 154 -16.50 -3.81 -3.86
CA LYS A 154 -17.85 -4.12 -4.34
C LYS A 154 -17.78 -4.66 -5.77
N GLU A 155 -18.63 -5.64 -6.06
CA GLU A 155 -18.92 -6.06 -7.43
C GLU A 155 -19.68 -4.95 -8.18
N ASP A 156 -19.66 -5.01 -9.52
CA ASP A 156 -20.43 -4.10 -10.36
C ASP A 156 -21.93 -4.38 -10.29
#